data_682e70349a35eb9de8ec8233905c5778
#
_entry.id   682e70349a35eb9de8ec8233905c5778
#
_cell.length_a   1.000
_cell.length_b   1.000
_cell.length_c   1.000
_cell.angle_alpha   90.00
_cell.angle_beta   90.00
_cell.angle_gamma   90.00
#
_symmetry.space_group_name_H-M   'P 1'
#
loop_
_entity.id
_entity.type
_entity.pdbx_description
1 polymer ?
#
loop_
_entity_poly.entity_id
_entity_poly.type
_entity_poly.pdbx_seq_one_letter_code
_entity_poly.pdbx_strand_id
1 'polypeptide(L)'
;MSVVCVSKAVLPILRQQGSGHIFQISSVGGRLGVPGLSAYQSAKWAVGGFSTVLAREVAPLGINVTVVEPDGMKTDWPGLSMQIPSVSKLYESTVGFMADMRRKNLGKEPSIPTKVASIIIGLSNEEDPPLRLLIGPDAVEHALSQHLTQSVACFFSLVQPPPVAFR
;
A
#
# COMPACT_ATOMS: atom_id res chain seq x y z
N MET A 1 0.86 9.19 11.36
CA MET A 1 1.69 10.37 11.75
C MET A 1 3.19 10.08 11.80
N SER A 2 3.66 8.91 12.22
CA SER A 2 5.11 8.58 12.30
C SER A 2 5.87 8.76 10.98
N VAL A 3 5.31 8.29 9.85
CA VAL A 3 5.91 8.41 8.52
C VAL A 3 6.23 9.88 8.17
N VAL A 4 5.25 10.78 8.34
CA VAL A 4 5.43 12.21 8.05
C VAL A 4 6.47 12.85 8.97
N CYS A 5 6.41 12.55 10.28
CA CYS A 5 7.35 13.11 11.25
C CYS A 5 8.79 12.65 10.99
N VAL A 6 9.01 11.36 10.71
CA VAL A 6 10.35 10.83 10.41
C VAL A 6 10.87 11.41 9.10
N SER A 7 10.05 11.43 8.03
CA SER A 7 10.46 12.05 6.76
C SER A 7 10.86 13.51 6.95
N LYS A 8 10.05 14.29 7.69
CA LYS A 8 10.37 15.69 8.00
C LYS A 8 11.69 15.84 8.75
N ALA A 9 11.99 14.93 9.67
CA ALA A 9 13.22 14.99 10.47
C ALA A 9 14.48 14.66 9.67
N VAL A 10 14.41 13.73 8.69
CA VAL A 10 15.58 13.32 7.90
C VAL A 10 15.85 14.21 6.69
N LEU A 11 14.83 14.87 6.15
CA LEU A 11 14.95 15.70 4.95
C LEU A 11 16.01 16.79 5.01
N PRO A 12 16.20 17.55 6.11
CA PRO A 12 17.28 18.55 6.19
C PRO A 12 18.67 17.93 6.00
N ILE A 13 18.88 16.72 6.54
CA ILE A 13 20.15 15.99 6.43
C ILE A 13 20.37 15.55 4.98
N LEU A 14 19.37 14.90 4.36
CA LEU A 14 19.48 14.41 2.99
C LEU A 14 19.65 15.55 1.98
N ARG A 15 18.99 16.69 2.21
CA ARG A 15 19.19 17.89 1.39
C ARG A 15 20.62 18.44 1.49
N GLN A 16 21.22 18.43 2.68
CA GLN A 16 22.59 18.84 2.85
C GLN A 16 23.57 17.88 2.18
N GLN A 17 23.26 16.58 2.17
CA GLN A 17 24.04 15.56 1.48
C GLN A 17 23.91 15.65 -0.05
N GLY A 18 22.81 16.22 -0.57
CA GLY A 18 22.49 16.25 -1.99
C GLY A 18 22.15 14.88 -2.57
N SER A 19 21.93 13.88 -1.72
CA SER A 19 21.56 12.51 -2.12
C SER A 19 20.88 11.76 -0.97
N GLY A 20 20.11 10.72 -1.29
CA GLY A 20 19.52 9.83 -0.30
C GLY A 20 18.35 9.02 -0.86
N HIS A 21 17.94 8.01 -0.09
CA HIS A 21 16.80 7.18 -0.46
C HIS A 21 15.90 6.92 0.75
N ILE A 22 14.63 7.29 0.66
CA ILE A 22 13.62 7.11 1.70
C ILE A 22 12.73 5.93 1.31
N PHE A 23 12.76 4.86 2.10
CA PHE A 23 11.87 3.70 1.95
C PHE A 23 10.67 3.85 2.86
N GLN A 24 9.48 4.01 2.29
CA GLN A 24 8.21 4.08 3.02
C GLN A 24 7.52 2.72 3.01
N ILE A 25 7.46 2.08 4.16
CA ILE A 25 6.85 0.75 4.26
C ILE A 25 5.33 0.86 4.32
N SER A 26 4.71 0.62 3.17
CA SER A 26 3.26 0.53 3.03
C SER A 26 2.79 -0.94 3.05
N SER A 27 1.93 -1.32 2.13
CA SER A 27 1.41 -2.67 1.90
C SER A 27 0.66 -2.65 0.57
N VAL A 28 0.45 -3.80 -0.05
CA VAL A 28 -0.56 -3.94 -1.11
C VAL A 28 -1.94 -3.45 -0.64
N GLY A 29 -2.24 -3.58 0.66
CA GLY A 29 -3.43 -3.01 1.29
C GLY A 29 -3.55 -1.48 1.19
N GLY A 30 -2.49 -0.76 0.79
CA GLY A 30 -2.54 0.65 0.39
C GLY A 30 -3.09 0.89 -1.01
N ARG A 31 -3.58 -0.16 -1.70
CA ARG A 31 -4.24 -0.12 -3.03
C ARG A 31 -5.58 -0.85 -3.04
N LEU A 32 -5.89 -1.62 -1.99
CA LEU A 32 -7.04 -2.51 -1.92
C LEU A 32 -8.08 -2.01 -0.94
N GLY A 33 -9.34 -2.42 -1.15
CA GLY A 33 -10.44 -2.29 -0.21
C GLY A 33 -10.89 -3.67 0.29
N VAL A 34 -10.57 -4.03 1.54
CA VAL A 34 -10.96 -5.30 2.16
C VAL A 34 -11.82 -5.04 3.38
N PRO A 35 -13.03 -5.65 3.48
CA PRO A 35 -13.89 -5.50 4.65
C PRO A 35 -13.19 -5.83 5.96
N GLY A 36 -13.41 -5.00 6.98
CA GLY A 36 -12.80 -5.14 8.30
C GLY A 36 -11.41 -4.52 8.45
N LEU A 37 -10.82 -3.97 7.37
CA LEU A 37 -9.49 -3.36 7.40
C LEU A 37 -9.49 -1.84 7.12
N SER A 38 -10.63 -1.17 7.21
CA SER A 38 -10.77 0.24 6.81
C SER A 38 -9.72 1.16 7.45
N ALA A 39 -9.51 1.09 8.76
CA ALA A 39 -8.52 1.90 9.46
C ALA A 39 -7.08 1.62 9.01
N TYR A 40 -6.72 0.34 8.90
CA TYR A 40 -5.39 -0.08 8.43
C TYR A 40 -5.14 0.37 7.00
N GLN A 41 -6.08 0.08 6.11
CA GLN A 41 -5.93 0.38 4.69
C GLN A 41 -5.92 1.89 4.44
N SER A 42 -6.79 2.66 5.10
CA SER A 42 -6.76 4.13 5.03
C SER A 42 -5.39 4.68 5.42
N ALA A 43 -4.78 4.15 6.49
CA ALA A 43 -3.43 4.56 6.90
C ALA A 43 -2.38 4.21 5.83
N LYS A 44 -2.47 3.03 5.20
CA LYS A 44 -1.53 2.62 4.14
C LYS A 44 -1.75 3.38 2.83
N TRP A 45 -2.99 3.73 2.49
CA TRP A 45 -3.30 4.63 1.38
C TRP A 45 -2.69 6.02 1.60
N ALA A 46 -2.81 6.55 2.83
CA ALA A 46 -2.22 7.84 3.19
C ALA A 46 -0.68 7.84 3.04
N VAL A 47 0.00 6.74 3.42
CA VAL A 47 1.45 6.58 3.17
C VAL A 47 1.75 6.67 1.68
N GLY A 48 0.99 5.97 0.84
CA GLY A 48 1.17 6.00 -0.61
C GLY A 48 0.98 7.41 -1.21
N GLY A 49 -0.09 8.09 -0.82
CA GLY A 49 -0.39 9.46 -1.28
C GLY A 49 0.69 10.46 -0.85
N PHE A 50 1.04 10.49 0.43
CA PHE A 50 2.10 11.32 0.98
C PHE A 50 3.43 11.11 0.24
N SER A 51 3.85 9.85 0.09
CA SER A 51 5.13 9.52 -0.54
C SER A 51 5.17 9.89 -2.03
N THR A 52 4.04 9.79 -2.73
CA THR A 52 3.94 10.19 -4.14
C THR A 52 4.18 11.69 -4.32
N VAL A 53 3.66 12.52 -3.42
CA VAL A 53 3.90 13.97 -3.44
C VAL A 53 5.33 14.27 -3.04
N LEU A 54 5.79 13.71 -1.92
CA LEU A 54 7.15 13.91 -1.42
C LEU A 54 8.21 13.58 -2.47
N ALA A 55 8.06 12.47 -3.20
CA ALA A 55 9.01 12.08 -4.23
C ALA A 55 9.21 13.16 -5.28
N ARG A 56 8.12 13.82 -5.72
CA ARG A 56 8.16 14.91 -6.69
C ARG A 56 8.84 16.16 -6.14
N GLU A 57 8.64 16.44 -4.84
CA GLU A 57 9.21 17.60 -4.18
C GLU A 57 10.73 17.47 -3.98
N VAL A 58 11.21 16.23 -3.73
CA VAL A 58 12.61 16.00 -3.36
C VAL A 58 13.50 15.46 -4.48
N ALA A 59 12.92 15.00 -5.60
CA ALA A 59 13.67 14.50 -6.75
C ALA A 59 14.70 15.51 -7.28
N PRO A 60 14.39 16.83 -7.42
CA PRO A 60 15.38 17.82 -7.85
C PRO A 60 16.55 18.00 -6.86
N LEU A 61 16.44 17.46 -5.65
CA LEU A 61 17.45 17.53 -4.60
C LEU A 61 18.33 16.27 -4.54
N GLY A 62 18.18 15.36 -5.51
CA GLY A 62 18.91 14.09 -5.53
C GLY A 62 18.42 13.05 -4.51
N ILE A 63 17.19 13.20 -4.01
CA ILE A 63 16.63 12.30 -3.00
C ILE A 63 15.56 11.42 -3.64
N ASN A 64 15.73 10.09 -3.54
CA ASN A 64 14.76 9.10 -3.99
C ASN A 64 13.76 8.75 -2.89
N VAL A 65 12.55 8.41 -3.29
CA VAL A 65 11.50 7.90 -2.39
C VAL A 65 10.87 6.68 -3.03
N THR A 66 10.86 5.55 -2.31
CA THR A 66 10.18 4.33 -2.75
C THR A 66 9.16 3.88 -1.71
N VAL A 67 7.93 3.65 -2.17
CA VAL A 67 6.87 3.01 -1.38
C VAL A 67 6.96 1.51 -1.58
N VAL A 68 7.35 0.81 -0.54
CA VAL A 68 7.42 -0.66 -0.52
C VAL A 68 6.06 -1.22 -0.15
N GLU A 69 5.48 -2.05 -1.00
CA GLU A 69 4.11 -2.56 -0.90
C GLU A 69 4.11 -4.10 -0.89
N PRO A 70 4.52 -4.73 0.23
CA PRO A 70 4.49 -6.17 0.34
C PRO A 70 3.06 -6.71 0.47
N ASP A 71 2.88 -7.95 0.06
CA ASP A 71 1.71 -8.77 0.34
C ASP A 71 1.72 -9.33 1.78
N GLY A 72 1.00 -10.43 2.01
CA GLY A 72 1.03 -11.17 3.27
C GLY A 72 2.42 -11.73 3.55
N MET A 73 3.03 -11.30 4.64
CA MET A 73 4.31 -11.82 5.12
C MET A 73 4.12 -12.80 6.28
N LYS A 74 4.92 -13.83 6.29
CA LYS A 74 4.96 -14.83 7.38
C LYS A 74 5.58 -14.21 8.63
N THR A 75 4.74 -13.59 9.44
CA THR A 75 5.09 -12.89 10.69
C THR A 75 4.03 -13.18 11.74
N ASP A 76 4.22 -12.71 12.97
CA ASP A 76 3.22 -12.83 14.05
C ASP A 76 2.02 -11.89 13.88
N TRP A 77 2.09 -10.93 12.94
CA TRP A 77 1.05 -9.94 12.76
C TRP A 77 -0.34 -10.51 12.43
N PRO A 78 -0.50 -11.48 11.49
CA PRO A 78 -1.81 -12.04 11.19
C PRO A 78 -2.31 -13.04 12.26
N GLY A 79 -1.47 -13.40 13.21
CA GLY A 79 -1.76 -14.37 14.28
C GLY A 79 -1.92 -13.73 15.65
N LEU A 80 -0.94 -13.98 16.52
CA LEU A 80 -0.99 -13.60 17.94
C LEU A 80 -1.10 -12.09 18.19
N SER A 81 -0.55 -11.28 17.29
CA SER A 81 -0.55 -9.80 17.42
C SER A 81 -1.83 -9.15 16.92
N MET A 82 -2.67 -9.87 16.15
CA MET A 82 -3.93 -9.35 15.64
C MET A 82 -5.11 -9.83 16.48
N GLN A 83 -5.78 -8.89 17.14
CA GLN A 83 -7.04 -9.16 17.80
C GLN A 83 -8.20 -8.89 16.82
N ILE A 84 -8.97 -9.93 16.51
CA ILE A 84 -10.20 -9.81 15.74
C ILE A 84 -11.36 -9.86 16.74
N PRO A 85 -12.03 -8.73 17.02
CA PRO A 85 -13.16 -8.71 17.96
C PRO A 85 -14.35 -9.52 17.41
N SER A 86 -15.33 -9.77 18.24
CA SER A 86 -16.57 -10.41 17.81
C SER A 86 -17.26 -9.55 16.74
N VAL A 87 -17.62 -10.20 15.64
CA VAL A 87 -18.30 -9.53 14.53
C VAL A 87 -19.81 -9.54 14.78
N SER A 88 -20.46 -8.40 14.64
CA SER A 88 -21.91 -8.29 14.72
C SER A 88 -22.58 -9.10 13.60
N LYS A 89 -23.74 -9.71 13.88
CA LYS A 89 -24.53 -10.49 12.90
C LYS A 89 -24.79 -9.74 11.59
N LEU A 90 -24.94 -8.42 11.63
CA LEU A 90 -25.15 -7.59 10.45
C LEU A 90 -23.96 -7.57 9.48
N TYR A 91 -22.77 -7.85 9.95
CA TYR A 91 -21.51 -7.84 9.18
C TYR A 91 -20.92 -9.23 8.98
N GLU A 92 -21.63 -10.31 9.34
CA GLU A 92 -21.14 -11.68 9.23
C GLU A 92 -20.80 -12.07 7.78
N SER A 93 -21.61 -11.67 6.81
CA SER A 93 -21.41 -11.97 5.39
C SER A 93 -20.24 -11.21 4.74
N THR A 94 -19.74 -10.15 5.35
CA THR A 94 -18.66 -9.32 4.85
C THR A 94 -17.42 -9.39 5.75
N VAL A 95 -17.44 -8.70 6.86
CA VAL A 95 -16.32 -8.67 7.82
C VAL A 95 -16.06 -10.05 8.43
N GLY A 96 -17.13 -10.78 8.80
CA GLY A 96 -17.04 -12.14 9.35
C GLY A 96 -16.38 -13.09 8.37
N PHE A 97 -16.86 -13.12 7.14
CA PHE A 97 -16.30 -13.95 6.07
C PHE A 97 -14.79 -13.67 5.87
N MET A 98 -14.38 -12.40 5.81
CA MET A 98 -12.96 -12.03 5.66
C MET A 98 -12.13 -12.39 6.88
N ALA A 99 -12.69 -12.28 8.10
CA ALA A 99 -12.03 -12.71 9.32
C ALA A 99 -11.76 -14.22 9.34
N ASP A 100 -12.73 -15.02 8.90
CA ASP A 100 -12.60 -16.49 8.80
C ASP A 100 -11.62 -16.92 7.71
N MET A 101 -11.66 -16.27 6.55
CA MET A 101 -10.67 -16.47 5.48
C MET A 101 -9.25 -16.22 5.98
N ARG A 102 -9.06 -15.16 6.77
CA ARG A 102 -7.75 -14.82 7.33
C ARG A 102 -7.29 -15.89 8.34
N ARG A 103 -8.18 -16.35 9.23
CA ARG A 103 -7.85 -17.43 10.18
C ARG A 103 -7.46 -18.73 9.47
N LYS A 104 -8.14 -19.08 8.37
CA LYS A 104 -7.85 -20.30 7.57
C LYS A 104 -6.52 -20.21 6.81
N ASN A 105 -6.07 -19.01 6.48
CA ASN A 105 -4.84 -18.76 5.74
C ASN A 105 -3.65 -18.40 6.63
N LEU A 106 -3.82 -18.37 7.93
CA LEU A 106 -2.76 -18.11 8.89
C LEU A 106 -1.59 -19.09 8.71
N GLY A 107 -0.37 -18.55 8.59
CA GLY A 107 0.86 -19.33 8.39
C GLY A 107 1.10 -19.77 6.95
N LYS A 108 0.19 -19.43 6.01
CA LYS A 108 0.32 -19.73 4.56
C LYS A 108 0.72 -18.51 3.74
N GLU A 109 1.13 -17.43 4.40
CA GLU A 109 1.54 -16.20 3.74
C GLU A 109 2.70 -16.47 2.78
N PRO A 110 2.64 -15.93 1.53
CA PRO A 110 3.61 -16.30 0.49
C PRO A 110 4.99 -15.68 0.70
N SER A 111 5.06 -14.52 1.35
CA SER A 111 6.31 -13.80 1.49
C SER A 111 7.04 -14.07 2.81
N ILE A 112 8.37 -14.11 2.71
CA ILE A 112 9.26 -14.31 3.86
C ILE A 112 9.96 -12.99 4.17
N PRO A 113 9.95 -12.50 5.44
CA PRO A 113 10.52 -11.21 5.81
C PRO A 113 11.98 -11.00 5.37
N THR A 114 12.81 -12.05 5.45
CA THR A 114 14.22 -11.97 5.02
C THR A 114 14.36 -11.70 3.53
N LYS A 115 13.50 -12.29 2.67
CA LYS A 115 13.50 -12.01 1.24
C LYS A 115 13.08 -10.57 0.94
N VAL A 116 12.05 -10.06 1.65
CA VAL A 116 11.62 -8.67 1.54
C VAL A 116 12.75 -7.71 1.93
N ALA A 117 13.45 -8.00 3.04
CA ALA A 117 14.61 -7.22 3.46
C ALA A 117 15.73 -7.22 2.40
N SER A 118 16.05 -8.38 1.80
CA SER A 118 17.05 -8.48 0.74
C SER A 118 16.68 -7.66 -0.49
N ILE A 119 15.40 -7.62 -0.86
CA ILE A 119 14.90 -6.78 -1.98
C ILE A 119 15.10 -5.29 -1.65
N ILE A 120 14.78 -4.86 -0.43
CA ILE A 120 14.95 -3.45 -0.01
C ILE A 120 16.44 -3.06 -0.02
N ILE A 121 17.33 -3.95 0.45
CA ILE A 121 18.79 -3.74 0.40
C ILE A 121 19.27 -3.64 -1.06
N GLY A 122 18.80 -4.54 -1.95
CA GLY A 122 19.12 -4.45 -3.36
C GLY A 122 18.67 -3.12 -3.98
N LEU A 123 17.44 -2.73 -3.67
CA LEU A 123 16.85 -1.48 -4.17
C LEU A 123 17.61 -0.21 -3.72
N SER A 124 18.31 -0.27 -2.58
CA SER A 124 19.11 0.86 -2.10
C SER A 124 20.35 1.16 -2.97
N ASN A 125 20.72 0.23 -3.86
CA ASN A 125 21.84 0.36 -4.79
C ASN A 125 21.41 0.69 -6.22
N GLU A 126 20.09 0.80 -6.47
CA GLU A 126 19.57 1.16 -7.80
C GLU A 126 19.74 2.66 -8.05
N GLU A 127 20.21 3.01 -9.24
CA GLU A 127 20.37 4.42 -9.66
C GLU A 127 19.03 5.10 -9.92
N ASP A 128 18.06 4.37 -10.50
CA ASP A 128 16.71 4.86 -10.80
C ASP A 128 15.66 3.95 -10.16
N PRO A 129 15.47 4.03 -8.84
CA PRO A 129 14.55 3.15 -8.14
C PRO A 129 13.08 3.54 -8.42
N PRO A 130 12.16 2.57 -8.53
CA PRO A 130 10.76 2.86 -8.77
C PRO A 130 10.13 3.58 -7.57
N LEU A 131 9.21 4.51 -7.86
CA LEU A 131 8.41 5.17 -6.82
C LEU A 131 7.60 4.18 -5.98
N ARG A 132 7.11 3.09 -6.58
CA ARG A 132 6.31 2.07 -5.91
C ARG A 132 6.78 0.68 -6.31
N LEU A 133 7.01 -0.17 -5.31
CA LEU A 133 7.46 -1.54 -5.50
C LEU A 133 6.50 -2.51 -4.81
N LEU A 134 5.75 -3.28 -5.61
CA LEU A 134 4.99 -4.43 -5.13
C LEU A 134 5.93 -5.59 -4.85
N ILE A 135 5.79 -6.24 -3.69
CA ILE A 135 6.60 -7.40 -3.32
C ILE A 135 5.69 -8.58 -2.99
N GLY A 136 5.84 -9.64 -3.75
CA GLY A 136 5.10 -10.88 -3.62
C GLY A 136 4.14 -11.14 -4.78
N PRO A 137 3.85 -12.41 -5.11
CA PRO A 137 3.00 -12.78 -6.23
C PRO A 137 1.57 -12.27 -6.06
N ASP A 138 1.01 -12.40 -4.86
CA ASP A 138 -0.36 -11.97 -4.55
C ASP A 138 -0.50 -10.45 -4.62
N ALA A 139 0.57 -9.69 -4.29
CA ALA A 139 0.57 -8.23 -4.36
C ALA A 139 0.34 -7.74 -5.80
N VAL A 140 1.00 -8.37 -6.77
CA VAL A 140 0.87 -8.01 -8.19
C VAL A 140 -0.52 -8.36 -8.70
N GLU A 141 -1.01 -9.56 -8.43
CA GLU A 141 -2.35 -10.00 -8.85
C GLU A 141 -3.45 -9.10 -8.29
N HIS A 142 -3.41 -8.82 -6.99
CA HIS A 142 -4.39 -7.96 -6.32
C HIS A 142 -4.35 -6.51 -6.83
N ALA A 143 -3.16 -5.96 -7.04
CA ALA A 143 -3.04 -4.59 -7.54
C ALA A 143 -3.59 -4.46 -8.96
N LEU A 144 -3.35 -5.42 -9.84
CA LEU A 144 -3.87 -5.43 -11.21
C LEU A 144 -5.39 -5.56 -11.24
N SER A 145 -5.97 -6.47 -10.47
CA SER A 145 -7.42 -6.70 -10.43
C SER A 145 -8.19 -5.44 -9.98
N GLN A 146 -7.71 -4.75 -8.95
CA GLN A 146 -8.34 -3.53 -8.46
C GLN A 146 -8.18 -2.35 -9.43
N HIS A 147 -7.02 -2.22 -10.06
CA HIS A 147 -6.78 -1.14 -11.02
C HIS A 147 -7.72 -1.24 -12.23
N LEU A 148 -7.91 -2.44 -12.76
CA LEU A 148 -8.85 -2.69 -13.86
C LEU A 148 -10.28 -2.34 -13.48
N THR A 149 -10.74 -2.73 -12.30
CA THR A 149 -12.10 -2.45 -11.82
C THR A 149 -12.36 -0.95 -11.65
N GLN A 150 -11.43 -0.21 -11.07
CA GLN A 150 -11.56 1.24 -10.87
C GLN A 150 -11.51 2.01 -12.19
N SER A 151 -10.64 1.62 -13.11
CA SER A 151 -10.50 2.27 -14.42
C SER A 151 -11.75 2.11 -15.29
N VAL A 152 -12.39 0.94 -15.26
CA VAL A 152 -13.64 0.69 -15.99
C VAL A 152 -14.78 1.55 -15.47
N ALA A 153 -14.94 1.69 -14.15
CA ALA A 153 -15.99 2.54 -13.58
C ALA A 153 -15.85 4.01 -13.98
N CYS A 154 -14.63 4.57 -13.96
CA CYS A 154 -14.38 5.94 -14.41
C CYS A 154 -14.66 6.14 -15.90
N PHE A 155 -14.33 5.17 -16.74
CA PHE A 155 -14.55 5.26 -18.18
C PHE A 155 -16.05 5.32 -18.54
N PHE A 156 -16.89 4.50 -17.91
CA PHE A 156 -18.33 4.55 -18.13
C PHE A 156 -18.98 5.85 -17.65
N SER A 157 -18.51 6.43 -16.55
CA SER A 157 -19.02 7.71 -16.04
C SER A 157 -18.70 8.90 -16.95
N LEU A 158 -17.57 8.87 -17.66
CA LEU A 158 -17.16 9.95 -18.57
C LEU A 158 -17.79 9.86 -19.97
N VAL A 159 -18.37 8.72 -20.36
CA VAL A 159 -18.92 8.49 -21.71
C VAL A 159 -20.43 8.75 -21.79
N GLN A 160 -21.13 8.97 -20.69
CA GLN A 160 -22.54 9.37 -20.73
C GLN A 160 -22.64 10.90 -20.92
N PRO A 161 -23.06 11.38 -22.11
CA PRO A 161 -23.33 12.81 -22.27
C PRO A 161 -24.54 13.20 -21.39
N PRO A 162 -24.59 14.42 -20.85
CA PRO A 162 -25.73 14.89 -20.11
C PRO A 162 -27.01 14.81 -20.97
N PRO A 163 -28.16 14.51 -20.40
CA PRO A 163 -29.41 14.45 -21.14
C PRO A 163 -29.67 15.78 -21.83
N VAL A 164 -29.77 15.75 -23.15
CA VAL A 164 -30.12 16.93 -23.95
C VAL A 164 -31.59 17.24 -23.67
N ALA A 165 -31.86 18.30 -22.93
CA ALA A 165 -33.19 18.83 -22.78
C ALA A 165 -33.61 19.48 -24.11
N PHE A 166 -34.40 18.78 -24.93
CA PHE A 166 -35.13 19.41 -26.01
C PHE A 166 -36.25 20.26 -25.42
N ARG A 167 -36.20 21.56 -25.63
CA ARG A 167 -37.34 22.47 -25.55
C ARG A 167 -37.99 22.60 -26.91
#